data_154cdb32bdb54976b9f233cda34812aa
#
_entry.id   154cdb32bdb54976b9f233cda34812aa
#
_cell.length_a   1.000
_cell.length_b   1.000
_cell.length_c   1.000
_cell.angle_alpha   90.00
_cell.angle_beta   90.00
_cell.angle_gamma   90.00
#
_symmetry.space_group_name_H-M   'P 1'
#
loop_
_entity.id
_entity.type
_entity.pdbx_description
1 polymer ?
#
loop_
_entity_poly.entity_id
_entity_poly.type
_entity_poly.pdbx_seq_one_letter_code
_entity_poly.pdbx_strand_id
1 'polypeptide(L)'
;MEELRWSRRTQRRVCAVDYVGKNMVKCCCFVRRDNHIKMTFANKTIREWVLYQEMTGHPSFSRADVVAAFPMLSPHAISNALVRLVRGGVIVSVHKGFFVVIPTRYKMTGVVPPLFYMDALFRYLKRPYYASLLTAAKIWGASHQMAQSEFVTTIKPAITTSKAKNPLLNWVYRSHVPEKLVCVRNGEGGVIRYSSAEFTLLDLVQYAHLVGGLSAVATVLADLTEAVDFTRCDTKVLFDAVKGRVVQRAGFILEDILGEKDCADALYEAYRATGAALLWTDLRPGVKDAPQGSNSRWKIKINENVEPDET
;
A
#
# COMPACT_ATOMS: atom_id res chain seq x y z
N MET A 1 -49.78 29.41 -4.31
CA MET A 1 -48.50 29.57 -5.09
C MET A 1 -47.47 30.00 -4.09
N GLU A 2 -46.74 29.02 -3.51
CA GLU A 2 -45.61 29.25 -2.63
C GLU A 2 -44.37 28.53 -3.20
N GLU A 3 -43.39 29.34 -3.51
CA GLU A 3 -42.10 28.90 -4.09
C GLU A 3 -41.23 28.29 -3.01
N LEU A 4 -40.88 27.04 -3.17
CA LEU A 4 -39.86 26.34 -2.37
C LEU A 4 -38.45 26.74 -2.83
N ARG A 5 -37.77 27.58 -2.07
CA ARG A 5 -36.34 27.91 -2.21
C ARG A 5 -35.46 26.71 -1.84
N TRP A 6 -34.75 26.17 -2.81
CA TRP A 6 -33.68 25.18 -2.60
C TRP A 6 -32.36 25.91 -2.28
N SER A 7 -31.87 25.71 -1.07
CA SER A 7 -30.54 26.14 -0.66
C SER A 7 -29.47 25.18 -1.18
N ARG A 8 -28.61 25.66 -2.08
CA ARG A 8 -27.43 24.93 -2.60
C ARG A 8 -26.31 25.01 -1.56
N ARG A 9 -26.01 23.93 -0.83
CA ARG A 9 -24.76 23.77 -0.10
C ARG A 9 -23.76 22.99 -0.95
N THR A 10 -22.62 23.61 -1.13
CA THR A 10 -21.43 23.24 -1.89
C THR A 10 -20.97 21.79 -1.63
N GLN A 11 -21.05 20.94 -2.65
CA GLN A 11 -20.37 19.65 -2.71
C GLN A 11 -18.93 19.87 -3.16
N ARG A 12 -17.94 19.55 -2.32
CA ARG A 12 -16.55 19.36 -2.77
C ARG A 12 -16.45 18.03 -3.49
N ARG A 13 -16.20 18.06 -4.79
CA ARG A 13 -15.87 16.90 -5.63
C ARG A 13 -14.38 16.59 -5.46
N VAL A 14 -14.07 15.39 -5.03
CA VAL A 14 -12.72 14.81 -5.14
C VAL A 14 -12.76 13.93 -6.40
N CYS A 15 -12.07 14.34 -7.44
CA CYS A 15 -11.91 13.53 -8.65
C CYS A 15 -10.68 12.64 -8.46
N ALA A 16 -10.87 11.33 -8.43
CA ALA A 16 -9.80 10.37 -8.69
C ALA A 16 -9.73 10.13 -10.20
N VAL A 17 -8.53 10.15 -10.77
CA VAL A 17 -8.29 9.90 -12.19
C VAL A 17 -7.70 8.49 -12.29
N ASP A 18 -8.46 7.56 -12.84
CA ASP A 18 -7.95 6.24 -13.22
C ASP A 18 -7.43 6.31 -14.67
N TYR A 19 -6.17 5.98 -14.87
CA TYR A 19 -5.54 5.82 -16.17
C TYR A 19 -5.55 4.35 -16.59
N VAL A 20 -6.31 4.03 -17.62
CA VAL A 20 -6.17 2.76 -18.36
C VAL A 20 -6.12 3.11 -19.85
N GLY A 21 -4.91 3.07 -20.41
CA GLY A 21 -4.68 3.33 -21.83
C GLY A 21 -4.84 4.81 -22.25
N LYS A 22 -4.58 5.13 -23.52
CA LYS A 22 -4.54 6.48 -24.11
C LYS A 22 -5.87 7.25 -24.12
N ASN A 23 -6.91 6.81 -23.40
CA ASN A 23 -8.20 7.50 -23.33
C ASN A 23 -8.58 7.85 -21.91
N MET A 24 -8.84 9.13 -21.68
CA MET A 24 -9.26 9.70 -20.41
C MET A 24 -10.71 9.33 -20.11
N VAL A 25 -10.95 8.40 -19.20
CA VAL A 25 -12.29 8.06 -18.69
C VAL A 25 -12.52 8.83 -17.39
N LYS A 26 -13.43 9.82 -17.42
CA LYS A 26 -13.89 10.50 -16.22
C LYS A 26 -14.80 9.58 -15.42
N CYS A 27 -14.30 9.03 -14.33
CA CYS A 27 -15.12 8.25 -13.39
C CYS A 27 -15.75 9.20 -12.36
N CYS A 28 -17.07 9.37 -12.42
CA CYS A 28 -17.83 10.07 -11.39
C CYS A 28 -18.00 9.16 -10.17
N CYS A 29 -17.21 9.37 -9.12
CA CYS A 29 -17.41 8.70 -7.85
C CYS A 29 -18.72 9.19 -7.20
N PHE A 30 -19.70 8.31 -7.15
CA PHE A 30 -20.91 8.50 -6.35
C PHE A 30 -20.55 8.27 -4.88
N VAL A 31 -20.45 9.32 -4.08
CA VAL A 31 -20.39 9.21 -2.63
C VAL A 31 -21.80 8.86 -2.16
N ARG A 32 -22.04 7.59 -1.85
CA ARG A 32 -23.24 7.21 -1.09
C ARG A 32 -23.14 7.82 0.30
N ARG A 33 -24.07 8.68 0.64
CA ARG A 33 -24.32 9.06 2.03
C ARG A 33 -24.73 7.79 2.79
N ASP A 34 -24.01 7.51 3.88
CA ASP A 34 -24.35 6.46 4.84
C ASP A 34 -25.69 6.79 5.49
N ASN A 35 -26.77 6.31 4.89
CA ASN A 35 -28.03 6.13 5.61
C ASN A 35 -27.86 4.85 6.45
N HIS A 36 -27.27 5.01 7.64
CA HIS A 36 -27.33 3.97 8.66
C HIS A 36 -28.79 3.74 9.03
N ILE A 37 -29.40 2.75 8.43
CA ILE A 37 -30.57 2.08 9.01
C ILE A 37 -30.03 1.47 10.31
N LYS A 38 -30.31 2.09 11.44
CA LYS A 38 -30.07 1.53 12.78
C LYS A 38 -30.98 0.31 12.92
N MET A 39 -30.57 -0.83 12.38
CA MET A 39 -31.20 -2.09 12.73
C MET A 39 -30.88 -2.37 14.20
N THR A 40 -31.90 -2.37 15.04
CA THR A 40 -31.80 -2.81 16.42
C THR A 40 -31.56 -4.31 16.42
N PHE A 41 -30.36 -4.74 16.81
CA PHE A 41 -29.99 -6.16 16.97
C PHE A 41 -30.45 -6.75 18.32
N ALA A 42 -31.47 -6.15 18.95
CA ALA A 42 -31.92 -6.52 20.28
C ALA A 42 -32.24 -8.03 20.48
N ASN A 43 -32.57 -8.74 19.41
CA ASN A 43 -32.87 -10.17 19.42
C ASN A 43 -31.93 -11.03 18.57
N LYS A 44 -30.77 -10.50 18.10
CA LYS A 44 -29.81 -11.24 17.28
C LYS A 44 -28.58 -11.63 18.09
N THR A 45 -27.95 -12.72 17.68
CA THR A 45 -26.66 -13.16 18.26
C THR A 45 -25.50 -12.36 17.67
N ILE A 46 -24.36 -12.29 18.38
CA ILE A 46 -23.13 -11.69 17.85
C ILE A 46 -22.71 -12.35 16.53
N ARG A 47 -22.97 -13.66 16.35
CA ARG A 47 -22.68 -14.37 15.09
C ARG A 47 -23.51 -13.82 13.92
N GLU A 48 -24.79 -13.61 14.12
CA GLU A 48 -25.68 -13.05 13.09
C GLU A 48 -25.30 -11.62 12.74
N TRP A 49 -24.91 -10.83 13.73
CA TRP A 49 -24.41 -9.48 13.51
C TRP A 49 -23.12 -9.49 12.67
N VAL A 50 -22.18 -10.38 12.98
CA VAL A 50 -20.91 -10.53 12.21
C VAL A 50 -21.19 -10.90 10.76
N LEU A 51 -22.11 -11.85 10.51
CA LEU A 51 -22.49 -12.22 9.15
C LEU A 51 -23.18 -11.07 8.41
N TYR A 52 -23.97 -10.28 9.12
CA TYR A 52 -24.60 -9.09 8.56
C TYR A 52 -23.56 -8.03 8.17
N GLN A 53 -22.49 -7.83 8.95
CA GLN A 53 -21.38 -6.93 8.58
C GLN A 53 -20.76 -7.34 7.24
N GLU A 54 -20.51 -8.64 7.02
CA GLU A 54 -20.00 -9.15 5.74
C GLU A 54 -20.97 -8.82 4.59
N MET A 55 -22.24 -9.10 4.77
CA MET A 55 -23.28 -8.87 3.75
C MET A 55 -23.45 -7.39 3.37
N THR A 56 -23.17 -6.47 4.30
CA THR A 56 -23.29 -5.03 4.10
C THR A 56 -21.99 -4.37 3.64
N GLY A 57 -20.95 -5.15 3.31
CA GLY A 57 -19.68 -4.65 2.81
C GLY A 57 -18.75 -4.10 3.89
N HIS A 58 -18.98 -4.46 5.15
CA HIS A 58 -18.12 -4.11 6.29
C HIS A 58 -17.44 -5.36 6.87
N PRO A 59 -16.56 -6.04 6.12
CA PRO A 59 -16.01 -7.34 6.52
C PRO A 59 -15.03 -7.26 7.70
N SER A 60 -14.86 -6.10 8.31
CA SER A 60 -13.97 -5.91 9.45
C SER A 60 -14.61 -5.01 10.50
N PHE A 61 -14.30 -5.26 11.77
CA PHE A 61 -14.89 -4.53 12.89
C PHE A 61 -13.96 -4.56 14.11
N SER A 62 -14.15 -3.61 15.01
CA SER A 62 -13.47 -3.57 16.30
C SER A 62 -14.30 -4.23 17.40
N ARG A 63 -13.65 -4.54 18.51
CA ARG A 63 -14.38 -4.94 19.73
C ARG A 63 -15.34 -3.84 20.21
N ALA A 64 -15.00 -2.57 20.02
CA ALA A 64 -15.85 -1.44 20.40
C ALA A 64 -17.15 -1.43 19.58
N ASP A 65 -17.12 -1.79 18.30
CA ASP A 65 -18.32 -1.88 17.47
C ASP A 65 -19.28 -2.96 17.97
N VAL A 66 -18.74 -4.09 18.44
CA VAL A 66 -19.56 -5.15 19.05
C VAL A 66 -20.18 -4.69 20.36
N VAL A 67 -19.43 -3.99 21.21
CA VAL A 67 -19.96 -3.42 22.47
C VAL A 67 -21.07 -2.40 22.17
N ALA A 68 -20.90 -1.57 21.16
CA ALA A 68 -21.92 -0.60 20.75
C ALA A 68 -23.18 -1.27 20.18
N ALA A 69 -23.02 -2.39 19.46
CA ALA A 69 -24.15 -3.16 18.91
C ALA A 69 -24.91 -3.97 19.98
N PHE A 70 -24.21 -4.38 21.06
CA PHE A 70 -24.77 -5.23 22.14
C PHE A 70 -24.51 -4.64 23.53
N PRO A 71 -25.07 -3.45 23.85
CA PRO A 71 -24.80 -2.75 25.12
C PRO A 71 -25.29 -3.49 26.36
N MET A 72 -26.23 -4.43 26.19
CA MET A 72 -26.78 -5.24 27.29
C MET A 72 -25.92 -6.46 27.66
N LEU A 73 -24.93 -6.80 26.82
CA LEU A 73 -24.05 -7.93 27.09
C LEU A 73 -22.84 -7.52 27.93
N SER A 74 -22.46 -8.37 28.88
CA SER A 74 -21.26 -8.11 29.66
C SER A 74 -19.99 -8.17 28.80
N PRO A 75 -18.93 -7.43 29.14
CA PRO A 75 -17.65 -7.49 28.43
C PRO A 75 -17.05 -8.90 28.36
N HIS A 76 -17.34 -9.74 29.36
CA HIS A 76 -16.92 -11.14 29.39
C HIS A 76 -17.70 -11.99 28.39
N ALA A 77 -19.03 -11.82 28.30
CA ALA A 77 -19.88 -12.53 27.33
C ALA A 77 -19.44 -12.20 25.88
N ILE A 78 -19.19 -10.93 25.58
CA ILE A 78 -18.67 -10.49 24.27
C ILE A 78 -17.32 -11.14 23.98
N SER A 79 -16.38 -11.12 24.94
CA SER A 79 -15.07 -11.74 24.75
C SER A 79 -15.19 -13.24 24.45
N ASN A 80 -16.00 -13.97 25.21
CA ASN A 80 -16.21 -15.40 25.00
C ASN A 80 -16.86 -15.71 23.64
N ALA A 81 -17.80 -14.87 23.21
CA ALA A 81 -18.42 -15.01 21.89
C ALA A 81 -17.40 -14.78 20.76
N LEU A 82 -16.58 -13.74 20.85
CA LEU A 82 -15.52 -13.48 19.86
C LEU A 82 -14.49 -14.60 19.80
N VAL A 83 -14.06 -15.14 20.96
CA VAL A 83 -13.16 -16.30 21.02
C VAL A 83 -13.75 -17.52 20.33
N ARG A 84 -15.05 -17.81 20.56
CA ARG A 84 -15.75 -18.91 19.87
C ARG A 84 -15.80 -18.70 18.36
N LEU A 85 -16.08 -17.48 17.89
CA LEU A 85 -16.11 -17.16 16.46
C LEU A 85 -14.71 -17.28 15.80
N VAL A 86 -13.64 -16.90 16.50
CA VAL A 86 -12.26 -17.11 16.03
C VAL A 86 -11.94 -18.60 15.95
N ARG A 87 -12.25 -19.38 17.00
CA ARG A 87 -12.03 -20.84 17.00
C ARG A 87 -12.84 -21.57 15.93
N GLY A 88 -14.04 -21.07 15.63
CA GLY A 88 -14.92 -21.61 14.61
C GLY A 88 -14.59 -21.15 13.19
N GLY A 89 -13.48 -20.39 12.97
CA GLY A 89 -13.08 -19.94 11.63
C GLY A 89 -14.09 -19.00 10.96
N VAL A 90 -14.91 -18.31 11.73
CA VAL A 90 -15.84 -17.28 11.21
C VAL A 90 -15.16 -15.95 11.06
N ILE A 91 -14.29 -15.61 12.01
CA ILE A 91 -13.51 -14.38 12.03
C ILE A 91 -12.05 -14.69 12.36
N VAL A 92 -11.15 -13.81 11.94
CA VAL A 92 -9.75 -13.82 12.35
C VAL A 92 -9.41 -12.54 13.12
N SER A 93 -8.62 -12.67 14.20
CA SER A 93 -8.10 -11.53 14.95
C SER A 93 -6.75 -11.12 14.37
N VAL A 94 -6.73 -10.12 13.51
CA VAL A 94 -5.51 -9.63 12.84
C VAL A 94 -4.71 -8.65 13.69
N HIS A 95 -5.39 -7.98 14.63
CA HIS A 95 -4.77 -7.10 15.63
C HIS A 95 -5.56 -7.16 16.94
N LYS A 96 -4.93 -6.72 18.06
CA LYS A 96 -5.61 -6.67 19.36
C LYS A 96 -6.89 -5.83 19.27
N GLY A 97 -8.04 -6.46 19.51
CA GLY A 97 -9.35 -5.80 19.47
C GLY A 97 -9.88 -5.48 18.09
N PHE A 98 -9.24 -5.98 17.02
CA PHE A 98 -9.69 -5.80 15.65
C PHE A 98 -9.82 -7.17 14.96
N PHE A 99 -10.93 -7.38 14.27
CA PHE A 99 -11.35 -8.65 13.69
C PHE A 99 -11.76 -8.47 12.23
N VAL A 100 -11.55 -9.52 11.45
CA VAL A 100 -11.94 -9.61 10.05
C VAL A 100 -12.83 -10.85 9.87
N VAL A 101 -13.95 -10.71 9.20
CA VAL A 101 -14.76 -11.86 8.80
C VAL A 101 -14.03 -12.62 7.72
N ILE A 102 -13.96 -13.95 7.85
CA ILE A 102 -13.30 -14.79 6.84
C ILE A 102 -14.32 -15.07 5.72
N PRO A 103 -14.18 -14.45 4.53
CA PRO A 103 -15.07 -14.72 3.41
C PRO A 103 -15.05 -16.20 3.02
N THR A 104 -16.16 -16.70 2.47
CA THR A 104 -16.33 -18.13 2.14
C THR A 104 -15.17 -18.68 1.30
N ARG A 105 -14.63 -17.91 0.35
CA ARG A 105 -13.50 -18.30 -0.51
C ARG A 105 -12.18 -18.51 0.24
N TYR A 106 -12.01 -17.89 1.42
CA TYR A 106 -10.81 -18.02 2.25
C TYR A 106 -10.99 -18.97 3.43
N LYS A 107 -12.15 -19.59 3.58
CA LYS A 107 -12.42 -20.51 4.72
C LYS A 107 -11.51 -21.73 4.74
N MET A 108 -11.11 -22.24 3.56
CA MET A 108 -10.24 -23.41 3.49
C MET A 108 -8.80 -23.10 3.94
N THR A 109 -8.29 -21.92 3.60
CA THR A 109 -6.94 -21.50 3.99
C THR A 109 -6.91 -20.83 5.36
N GLY A 110 -8.04 -20.28 5.81
CA GLY A 110 -8.15 -19.48 7.04
C GLY A 110 -7.36 -18.15 7.00
N VAL A 111 -6.75 -17.82 5.86
CA VAL A 111 -5.91 -16.63 5.69
C VAL A 111 -6.60 -15.64 4.76
N VAL A 112 -6.90 -14.46 5.30
CA VAL A 112 -7.48 -13.36 4.52
C VAL A 112 -6.32 -12.47 4.03
N PRO A 113 -6.26 -12.14 2.72
CA PRO A 113 -5.22 -11.28 2.19
C PRO A 113 -5.18 -9.92 2.90
N PRO A 114 -3.98 -9.40 3.25
CA PRO A 114 -3.85 -8.15 4.00
C PRO A 114 -4.55 -6.95 3.34
N LEU A 115 -4.48 -6.80 2.03
CA LEU A 115 -5.13 -5.70 1.31
C LEU A 115 -6.65 -5.67 1.47
N PHE A 116 -7.26 -6.80 1.84
CA PHE A 116 -8.70 -6.89 2.07
C PHE A 116 -9.17 -6.09 3.29
N TYR A 117 -8.34 -5.94 4.32
CA TYR A 117 -8.72 -5.29 5.57
C TYR A 117 -7.80 -4.14 6.00
N MET A 118 -6.78 -3.83 5.21
CA MET A 118 -5.71 -2.92 5.60
C MET A 118 -6.21 -1.51 5.87
N ASP A 119 -7.07 -0.96 5.02
CA ASP A 119 -7.61 0.39 5.22
C ASP A 119 -8.44 0.50 6.51
N ALA A 120 -9.28 -0.48 6.78
CA ALA A 120 -10.08 -0.54 8.00
C ALA A 120 -9.20 -0.69 9.25
N LEU A 121 -8.13 -1.52 9.17
CA LEU A 121 -7.17 -1.67 10.25
C LEU A 121 -6.46 -0.36 10.55
N PHE A 122 -5.98 0.36 9.53
CA PHE A 122 -5.25 1.61 9.75
C PHE A 122 -6.15 2.77 10.18
N ARG A 123 -7.42 2.79 9.76
CA ARG A 123 -8.43 3.68 10.37
C ARG A 123 -8.62 3.39 11.86
N TYR A 124 -8.69 2.10 12.23
CA TYR A 124 -8.76 1.69 13.64
C TYR A 124 -7.52 2.10 14.42
N LEU A 125 -6.32 1.93 13.84
CA LEU A 125 -5.05 2.32 14.45
C LEU A 125 -4.81 3.83 14.45
N LYS A 126 -5.59 4.61 13.69
CA LYS A 126 -5.43 6.06 13.46
C LYS A 126 -4.04 6.41 12.96
N ARG A 127 -3.54 5.64 11.98
CA ARG A 127 -2.21 5.80 11.41
C ARG A 127 -2.26 5.88 9.89
N PRO A 128 -1.39 6.68 9.26
CA PRO A 128 -1.23 6.66 7.82
C PRO A 128 -0.52 5.36 7.39
N TYR A 129 -0.83 4.90 6.18
CA TYR A 129 -0.22 3.72 5.57
C TYR A 129 -0.30 3.77 4.05
N TYR A 130 0.48 2.95 3.39
CA TYR A 130 0.32 2.57 1.98
C TYR A 130 0.88 1.17 1.72
N ALA A 131 0.32 0.47 0.74
CA ALA A 131 0.90 -0.72 0.16
C ALA A 131 2.13 -0.31 -0.63
N SER A 132 3.27 -0.95 -0.39
CA SER A 132 4.59 -0.53 -0.87
C SER A 132 5.35 -1.66 -1.54
N LEU A 133 6.51 -1.36 -2.08
CA LEU A 133 7.45 -2.32 -2.67
C LEU A 133 6.76 -3.26 -3.67
N LEU A 134 6.99 -4.58 -3.56
CA LEU A 134 6.41 -5.57 -4.47
C LEU A 134 4.87 -5.55 -4.48
N THR A 135 4.23 -5.18 -3.38
CA THR A 135 2.76 -5.05 -3.35
C THR A 135 2.28 -3.90 -4.22
N ALA A 136 2.95 -2.76 -4.17
CA ALA A 136 2.62 -1.63 -5.03
C ALA A 136 3.00 -1.92 -6.49
N ALA A 137 4.17 -2.52 -6.74
CA ALA A 137 4.58 -2.94 -8.08
C ALA A 137 3.55 -3.87 -8.73
N LYS A 138 3.06 -4.88 -7.99
CA LYS A 138 1.97 -5.77 -8.43
C LYS A 138 0.69 -5.00 -8.77
N ILE A 139 0.35 -3.96 -8.01
CA ILE A 139 -0.82 -3.11 -8.28
C ILE A 139 -0.65 -2.34 -9.60
N TRP A 140 0.58 -1.95 -9.95
CA TRP A 140 0.95 -1.33 -11.21
C TRP A 140 1.10 -2.31 -12.38
N GLY A 141 1.03 -3.63 -12.13
CA GLY A 141 1.19 -4.67 -13.15
C GLY A 141 2.62 -5.19 -13.29
N ALA A 142 3.56 -4.65 -12.52
CA ALA A 142 4.99 -4.96 -12.60
C ALA A 142 5.37 -6.07 -11.61
N SER A 143 4.85 -7.27 -11.78
CA SER A 143 5.28 -8.43 -10.98
C SER A 143 4.78 -9.72 -11.60
N HIS A 144 5.62 -10.38 -12.35
CA HIS A 144 5.33 -11.72 -12.90
C HIS A 144 5.42 -12.81 -11.83
N GLN A 145 6.22 -12.62 -10.80
CA GLN A 145 6.28 -13.55 -9.66
C GLN A 145 5.31 -13.12 -8.59
N MET A 146 4.38 -14.01 -8.22
CA MET A 146 3.46 -13.78 -7.11
C MET A 146 4.26 -13.66 -5.80
N ALA A 147 4.47 -12.44 -5.34
CA ALA A 147 4.99 -12.24 -3.99
C ALA A 147 4.08 -12.98 -3.00
N GLN A 148 4.65 -13.93 -2.27
CA GLN A 148 3.90 -14.71 -1.26
C GLN A 148 3.46 -13.86 -0.08
N SER A 149 3.97 -12.63 0.01
CA SER A 149 3.68 -11.72 1.12
C SER A 149 3.48 -10.28 0.65
N GLU A 150 2.63 -9.57 1.35
CA GLU A 150 2.31 -8.17 1.10
C GLU A 150 3.23 -7.25 1.91
N PHE A 151 3.67 -6.15 1.30
CA PHE A 151 4.46 -5.11 1.96
C PHE A 151 3.59 -3.89 2.24
N VAL A 152 3.59 -3.46 3.49
CA VAL A 152 2.84 -2.28 3.93
C VAL A 152 3.76 -1.35 4.71
N THR A 153 3.81 -0.11 4.26
CA THR A 153 4.59 0.94 4.91
C THR A 153 3.70 1.80 5.81
N THR A 154 4.20 2.07 7.01
CA THR A 154 3.56 2.96 7.99
C THR A 154 4.62 3.68 8.83
N ILE A 155 4.17 4.49 9.79
CA ILE A 155 5.04 5.19 10.74
C ILE A 155 5.27 4.35 12.02
N LYS A 156 6.36 4.64 12.74
CA LYS A 156 6.59 4.09 14.09
C LYS A 156 5.54 4.58 15.11
N PRO A 157 5.33 3.88 16.24
CA PRO A 157 6.02 2.68 16.73
C PRO A 157 5.66 1.42 15.95
N ALA A 158 6.50 0.37 16.04
CA ALA A 158 6.26 -0.90 15.35
C ALA A 158 4.89 -1.50 15.75
N ILE A 159 4.20 -2.06 14.77
CA ILE A 159 2.92 -2.74 15.00
C ILE A 159 3.23 -4.14 15.50
N THR A 160 2.79 -4.44 16.71
CA THR A 160 2.96 -5.77 17.32
C THR A 160 1.89 -6.70 16.79
N THR A 161 2.18 -7.37 15.69
CA THR A 161 1.37 -8.49 15.20
C THR A 161 2.23 -9.75 15.17
N SER A 162 1.70 -10.87 15.66
CA SER A 162 2.45 -12.11 15.50
C SER A 162 2.43 -12.55 14.04
N LYS A 163 3.58 -13.00 13.50
CA LYS A 163 3.65 -13.59 12.15
C LYS A 163 2.66 -14.73 11.95
N ALA A 164 2.37 -15.49 13.03
CA ALA A 164 1.38 -16.56 13.00
C ALA A 164 -0.05 -16.07 12.66
N LYS A 165 -0.39 -14.81 12.97
CA LYS A 165 -1.70 -14.24 12.67
C LYS A 165 -1.79 -13.55 11.31
N ASN A 166 -0.64 -13.09 10.81
CA ASN A 166 -0.54 -12.40 9.51
C ASN A 166 0.73 -12.89 8.79
N PRO A 167 0.77 -14.15 8.35
CA PRO A 167 1.97 -14.75 7.73
C PRO A 167 2.35 -14.08 6.41
N LEU A 168 1.37 -13.45 5.76
CA LEU A 168 1.53 -12.80 4.46
C LEU A 168 1.89 -11.31 4.54
N LEU A 169 2.24 -10.77 5.72
CA LEU A 169 2.40 -9.33 5.90
C LEU A 169 3.80 -8.96 6.38
N ASN A 170 4.47 -8.11 5.63
CA ASN A 170 5.74 -7.47 5.97
C ASN A 170 5.54 -5.98 6.25
N TRP A 171 6.06 -5.52 7.38
CA TRP A 171 5.99 -4.13 7.80
C TRP A 171 7.25 -3.38 7.41
N VAL A 172 7.07 -2.25 6.72
CA VAL A 172 8.12 -1.26 6.46
C VAL A 172 7.81 0.01 7.26
N TYR A 173 8.82 0.62 7.86
CA TYR A 173 8.63 1.81 8.70
C TYR A 173 9.39 3.00 8.16
N ARG A 174 8.66 4.12 8.03
CA ARG A 174 9.22 5.43 7.67
C ARG A 174 8.99 6.44 8.80
N SER A 175 9.68 7.57 8.74
CA SER A 175 9.46 8.71 9.66
C SER A 175 8.09 9.37 9.41
N HIS A 176 7.67 9.46 8.15
CA HIS A 176 6.38 9.99 7.72
C HIS A 176 5.90 9.28 6.44
N VAL A 177 4.61 9.37 6.16
CA VAL A 177 4.00 8.89 4.90
C VAL A 177 3.79 10.11 3.99
N PRO A 178 4.39 10.14 2.78
CA PRO A 178 4.19 11.23 1.83
C PRO A 178 2.84 11.09 1.14
N GLU A 179 1.77 11.61 1.73
CA GLU A 179 0.38 11.43 1.26
C GLU A 179 0.15 11.82 -0.21
N LYS A 180 0.92 12.78 -0.74
CA LYS A 180 0.84 13.19 -2.15
C LYS A 180 1.37 12.15 -3.13
N LEU A 181 2.19 11.20 -2.67
CA LEU A 181 2.74 10.08 -3.44
C LEU A 181 1.94 8.80 -3.23
N VAL A 182 0.80 8.87 -2.56
CA VAL A 182 -0.07 7.73 -2.30
C VAL A 182 -1.30 7.82 -3.19
N CYS A 183 -1.43 6.83 -4.07
CA CYS A 183 -2.60 6.61 -4.90
C CYS A 183 -3.67 5.83 -4.14
N VAL A 184 -4.91 5.94 -4.60
CA VAL A 184 -6.07 5.30 -3.99
C VAL A 184 -6.91 4.61 -5.06
N ARG A 185 -7.26 3.34 -4.83
CA ARG A 185 -8.22 2.62 -5.67
C ARG A 185 -9.20 1.81 -4.83
N ASN A 186 -10.31 1.42 -5.42
CA ASN A 186 -11.23 0.48 -4.80
C ASN A 186 -10.67 -0.94 -4.89
N GLY A 187 -10.80 -1.69 -3.81
CA GLY A 187 -10.47 -3.10 -3.71
C GLY A 187 -11.66 -3.89 -3.17
N GLU A 188 -11.50 -5.18 -3.07
CA GLU A 188 -12.56 -6.11 -2.66
C GLU A 188 -13.09 -5.87 -1.23
N GLY A 189 -12.20 -5.58 -0.30
CA GLY A 189 -12.54 -5.35 1.11
C GLY A 189 -12.66 -3.87 1.50
N GLY A 190 -12.58 -2.97 0.52
CA GLY A 190 -12.62 -1.53 0.72
C GLY A 190 -11.58 -0.79 -0.11
N VAL A 191 -11.08 0.32 0.39
CA VAL A 191 -10.08 1.16 -0.27
C VAL A 191 -8.68 0.56 -0.12
N ILE A 192 -7.89 0.61 -1.19
CA ILE A 192 -6.47 0.28 -1.17
C ILE A 192 -5.68 1.57 -1.41
N ARG A 193 -4.75 1.88 -0.50
CA ARG A 193 -3.79 2.98 -0.61
C ARG A 193 -2.44 2.39 -0.98
N TYR A 194 -1.80 2.89 -2.03
CA TYR A 194 -0.54 2.35 -2.54
C TYR A 194 0.36 3.47 -3.09
N SER A 195 1.68 3.25 -3.13
CA SER A 195 2.63 4.24 -3.65
C SER A 195 2.44 4.49 -5.15
N SER A 196 2.68 5.73 -5.61
CA SER A 196 2.76 6.02 -7.04
C SER A 196 3.84 5.18 -7.73
N ALA A 197 3.83 5.05 -9.04
CA ALA A 197 4.81 4.24 -9.78
C ALA A 197 6.23 4.74 -9.54
N GLU A 198 6.45 6.04 -9.63
CA GLU A 198 7.75 6.70 -9.42
C GLU A 198 8.26 6.50 -7.99
N PHE A 199 7.36 6.61 -7.01
CA PHE A 199 7.73 6.39 -5.61
C PHE A 199 7.96 4.91 -5.32
N THR A 200 7.21 4.00 -5.96
CA THR A 200 7.41 2.55 -5.87
C THR A 200 8.79 2.17 -6.42
N LEU A 201 9.19 2.72 -7.57
CA LEU A 201 10.50 2.53 -8.18
C LEU A 201 11.62 2.88 -7.20
N LEU A 202 11.56 4.09 -6.63
CA LEU A 202 12.59 4.55 -5.69
C LEU A 202 12.55 3.78 -4.35
N ASP A 203 11.36 3.42 -3.85
CA ASP A 203 11.22 2.59 -2.65
C ASP A 203 11.80 1.19 -2.83
N LEU A 204 11.61 0.54 -3.98
CA LEU A 204 12.21 -0.76 -4.29
C LEU A 204 13.74 -0.70 -4.22
N VAL A 205 14.35 0.32 -4.82
CA VAL A 205 15.81 0.52 -4.75
C VAL A 205 16.26 0.83 -3.32
N GLN A 206 15.50 1.65 -2.57
CA GLN A 206 15.84 2.00 -1.18
C GLN A 206 15.81 0.79 -0.24
N TYR A 207 14.86 -0.10 -0.44
CA TYR A 207 14.62 -1.28 0.40
C TYR A 207 14.93 -2.59 -0.33
N ALA A 208 15.87 -2.57 -1.28
CA ALA A 208 16.26 -3.74 -2.08
C ALA A 208 16.56 -4.98 -1.22
N HIS A 209 17.18 -4.79 -0.04
CA HIS A 209 17.48 -5.87 0.90
C HIS A 209 16.24 -6.61 1.45
N LEU A 210 15.05 -6.03 1.36
CA LEU A 210 13.78 -6.65 1.78
C LEU A 210 13.12 -7.47 0.67
N VAL A 211 13.53 -7.25 -0.58
CA VAL A 211 12.85 -7.79 -1.78
C VAL A 211 13.77 -8.67 -2.64
N GLY A 212 14.88 -9.13 -2.08
CA GLY A 212 15.78 -10.07 -2.76
C GLY A 212 17.04 -9.47 -3.36
N GLY A 213 17.34 -8.19 -3.08
CA GLY A 213 18.55 -7.51 -3.58
C GLY A 213 18.31 -6.71 -4.86
N LEU A 214 19.40 -6.15 -5.41
CA LEU A 214 19.30 -5.24 -6.56
C LEU A 214 18.92 -5.98 -7.86
N SER A 215 19.34 -7.23 -8.05
CA SER A 215 18.95 -8.02 -9.23
C SER A 215 17.44 -8.27 -9.26
N ALA A 216 16.85 -8.72 -8.15
CA ALA A 216 15.40 -8.88 -8.06
C ALA A 216 14.64 -7.55 -8.23
N VAL A 217 15.21 -6.45 -7.73
CA VAL A 217 14.65 -5.11 -7.97
C VAL A 217 14.72 -4.76 -9.44
N ALA A 218 15.84 -4.99 -10.12
CA ALA A 218 16.00 -4.67 -11.54
C ALA A 218 14.96 -5.43 -12.40
N THR A 219 14.70 -6.71 -12.11
CA THR A 219 13.65 -7.50 -12.78
C THR A 219 12.28 -6.84 -12.65
N VAL A 220 11.90 -6.38 -11.44
CA VAL A 220 10.60 -5.71 -11.23
C VAL A 220 10.57 -4.33 -11.88
N LEU A 221 11.70 -3.61 -11.90
CA LEU A 221 11.76 -2.27 -12.52
C LEU A 221 11.59 -2.33 -14.03
N ALA A 222 12.05 -3.40 -14.70
CA ALA A 222 11.87 -3.57 -16.15
C ALA A 222 10.39 -3.43 -16.55
N ASP A 223 9.48 -4.06 -15.79
CA ASP A 223 8.04 -3.95 -16.05
C ASP A 223 7.46 -2.62 -15.53
N LEU A 224 7.96 -2.13 -14.39
CA LEU A 224 7.40 -0.96 -13.72
C LEU A 224 7.62 0.33 -14.52
N THR A 225 8.67 0.40 -15.35
CA THR A 225 9.00 1.57 -16.18
C THR A 225 7.85 1.96 -17.11
N GLU A 226 7.01 1.03 -17.55
CA GLU A 226 5.84 1.32 -18.38
C GLU A 226 4.81 2.24 -17.68
N ALA A 227 4.75 2.21 -16.34
CA ALA A 227 3.83 3.01 -15.54
C ALA A 227 4.46 4.30 -14.99
N VAL A 228 5.77 4.49 -15.13
CA VAL A 228 6.53 5.61 -14.54
C VAL A 228 6.55 6.82 -15.46
N ASP A 229 6.23 7.99 -14.91
CA ASP A 229 6.31 9.27 -15.64
C ASP A 229 6.81 10.40 -14.71
N PHE A 230 8.12 10.59 -14.68
CA PHE A 230 8.75 11.65 -13.87
C PHE A 230 8.40 13.06 -14.34
N THR A 231 7.83 13.25 -15.51
CA THR A 231 7.42 14.57 -16.03
C THR A 231 6.10 15.05 -15.43
N ARG A 232 5.28 14.12 -14.92
CA ARG A 232 3.94 14.40 -14.38
C ARG A 232 3.85 14.28 -12.85
N CYS A 233 4.86 13.73 -12.20
CA CYS A 233 4.85 13.57 -10.76
C CYS A 233 5.27 14.87 -10.03
N ASP A 234 4.89 15.00 -8.74
CA ASP A 234 5.40 16.07 -7.86
C ASP A 234 6.85 15.71 -7.44
N THR A 235 7.81 16.04 -8.32
CA THR A 235 9.24 15.70 -8.15
C THR A 235 9.82 16.26 -6.87
N LYS A 236 9.37 17.43 -6.39
CA LYS A 236 9.81 18.00 -5.12
C LYS A 236 9.43 17.08 -3.95
N VAL A 237 8.17 16.68 -3.87
CA VAL A 237 7.70 15.77 -2.80
C VAL A 237 8.36 14.41 -2.93
N LEU A 238 8.57 13.92 -4.17
CA LEU A 238 9.25 12.66 -4.43
C LEU A 238 10.69 12.66 -3.88
N PHE A 239 11.49 13.67 -4.22
CA PHE A 239 12.88 13.73 -3.81
C PHE A 239 13.08 14.17 -2.35
N ASP A 240 12.10 14.83 -1.73
CA ASP A 240 12.07 15.05 -0.28
C ASP A 240 11.81 13.75 0.49
N ALA A 241 11.09 12.78 -0.13
CA ALA A 241 10.76 11.51 0.49
C ALA A 241 11.87 10.46 0.41
N VAL A 242 12.89 10.63 -0.44
CA VAL A 242 13.99 9.69 -0.66
C VAL A 242 15.36 10.35 -0.55
N LYS A 243 16.39 9.56 -0.26
CA LYS A 243 17.77 10.08 -0.26
C LYS A 243 18.31 10.15 -1.68
N GLY A 244 19.09 11.19 -2.02
CA GLY A 244 19.70 11.36 -3.35
C GLY A 244 20.48 10.14 -3.85
N ARG A 245 21.15 9.40 -2.95
CA ARG A 245 21.85 8.14 -3.28
C ARG A 245 20.92 7.06 -3.82
N VAL A 246 19.64 7.07 -3.46
CA VAL A 246 18.64 6.14 -3.99
C VAL A 246 18.31 6.51 -5.43
N VAL A 247 18.16 7.82 -5.71
CA VAL A 247 17.93 8.32 -7.07
C VAL A 247 19.10 7.96 -7.98
N GLN A 248 20.36 8.15 -7.50
CA GLN A 248 21.56 7.77 -8.26
C GLN A 248 21.59 6.28 -8.62
N ARG A 249 21.27 5.40 -7.65
CA ARG A 249 21.20 3.95 -7.89
C ARG A 249 20.09 3.57 -8.86
N ALA A 250 18.91 4.16 -8.68
CA ALA A 250 17.78 3.93 -9.57
C ALA A 250 18.11 4.33 -11.01
N GLY A 251 18.69 5.52 -11.21
CA GLY A 251 19.08 5.99 -12.51
C GLY A 251 20.15 5.11 -13.17
N PHE A 252 21.15 4.66 -12.42
CA PHE A 252 22.15 3.71 -12.92
C PHE A 252 21.52 2.37 -13.35
N ILE A 253 20.60 1.83 -12.53
CA ILE A 253 19.91 0.58 -12.87
C ILE A 253 19.07 0.74 -14.14
N LEU A 254 18.33 1.84 -14.25
CA LEU A 254 17.52 2.13 -15.44
C LEU A 254 18.36 2.25 -16.70
N GLU A 255 19.45 3.05 -16.64
CA GLU A 255 20.28 3.36 -17.80
C GLU A 255 21.21 2.23 -18.21
N ASP A 256 22.05 1.75 -17.27
CA ASP A 256 23.16 0.84 -17.57
C ASP A 256 22.77 -0.65 -17.50
N ILE A 257 21.78 -1.00 -16.68
CA ILE A 257 21.36 -2.39 -16.48
C ILE A 257 20.17 -2.73 -17.36
N LEU A 258 19.13 -1.88 -17.37
CA LEU A 258 17.88 -2.16 -18.09
C LEU A 258 17.83 -1.55 -19.49
N GLY A 259 18.71 -0.55 -19.80
CA GLY A 259 18.68 0.14 -21.08
C GLY A 259 17.51 1.11 -21.25
N GLU A 260 16.77 1.42 -20.16
CA GLU A 260 15.61 2.31 -20.12
C GLU A 260 16.04 3.80 -20.10
N LYS A 261 16.68 4.23 -21.19
CA LYS A 261 17.33 5.54 -21.28
C LYS A 261 16.37 6.70 -21.13
N ASP A 262 15.20 6.64 -21.75
CA ASP A 262 14.22 7.74 -21.70
C ASP A 262 13.71 7.95 -20.26
N CYS A 263 13.45 6.88 -19.53
CA CYS A 263 13.07 6.93 -18.12
C CYS A 263 14.21 7.44 -17.23
N ALA A 264 15.45 6.99 -17.49
CA ALA A 264 16.64 7.43 -16.78
C ALA A 264 16.93 8.93 -17.04
N ASP A 265 16.78 9.40 -18.27
CA ASP A 265 16.95 10.80 -18.64
C ASP A 265 15.92 11.68 -17.95
N ALA A 266 14.65 11.28 -17.96
CA ALA A 266 13.58 12.00 -17.25
C ALA A 266 13.85 12.09 -15.74
N LEU A 267 14.29 10.98 -15.11
CA LEU A 267 14.69 10.97 -13.71
C LEU A 267 15.89 11.90 -13.44
N TYR A 268 16.90 11.87 -14.32
CA TYR A 268 18.10 12.68 -14.18
C TYR A 268 17.78 14.17 -14.25
N GLU A 269 17.04 14.61 -15.27
CA GLU A 269 16.65 15.99 -15.45
C GLU A 269 15.76 16.49 -14.30
N ALA A 270 14.78 15.68 -13.90
CA ALA A 270 13.92 16.00 -12.76
C ALA A 270 14.72 16.18 -11.46
N TYR A 271 15.71 15.31 -11.21
CA TYR A 271 16.55 15.41 -10.02
C TYR A 271 17.52 16.62 -10.11
N ARG A 272 18.13 16.85 -11.26
CA ARG A 272 19.00 18.00 -11.51
C ARG A 272 18.29 19.34 -11.33
N ALA A 273 17.01 19.42 -11.72
CA ALA A 273 16.18 20.60 -11.55
C ALA A 273 15.99 21.01 -10.07
N THR A 274 16.19 20.08 -9.12
CA THR A 274 16.18 20.40 -7.68
C THR A 274 17.42 21.17 -7.20
N GLY A 275 18.46 21.25 -8.02
CA GLY A 275 19.78 21.81 -7.62
C GLY A 275 20.61 20.89 -6.72
N ALA A 276 20.14 19.67 -6.44
CA ALA A 276 20.85 18.73 -5.59
C ALA A 276 22.10 18.18 -6.27
N ALA A 277 23.21 18.11 -5.51
CA ALA A 277 24.47 17.59 -6.01
C ALA A 277 24.47 16.04 -5.98
N LEU A 278 25.00 15.44 -7.05
CA LEU A 278 25.30 14.01 -7.09
C LEU A 278 26.67 13.76 -6.42
N LEU A 279 26.68 12.90 -5.41
CA LEU A 279 27.89 12.54 -4.68
C LEU A 279 28.26 11.08 -4.97
N TRP A 280 29.55 10.76 -5.08
CA TRP A 280 29.98 9.38 -5.26
C TRP A 280 29.42 8.46 -4.19
N THR A 281 28.77 7.40 -4.61
CA THR A 281 28.16 6.42 -3.72
C THR A 281 28.30 5.00 -4.28
N ASP A 282 28.35 4.02 -3.39
CA ASP A 282 28.39 2.61 -3.78
C ASP A 282 27.03 2.16 -4.29
N LEU A 283 27.01 1.31 -5.29
CA LEU A 283 25.77 0.68 -5.82
C LEU A 283 25.10 -0.12 -4.71
N ARG A 284 25.82 -1.03 -4.07
CA ARG A 284 25.37 -1.73 -2.86
C ARG A 284 25.95 -1.09 -1.61
N PRO A 285 25.11 -0.55 -0.72
CA PRO A 285 25.60 0.04 0.52
C PRO A 285 26.10 -1.02 1.51
N GLY A 286 27.17 -0.68 2.24
CA GLY A 286 27.66 -1.51 3.34
C GLY A 286 28.55 -2.69 2.94
N VAL A 287 28.84 -2.88 1.66
CA VAL A 287 29.81 -3.83 1.15
C VAL A 287 31.16 -3.15 1.03
N LYS A 288 32.22 -3.78 1.53
CA LYS A 288 33.59 -3.23 1.53
C LYS A 288 34.44 -3.70 0.34
N ASP A 289 33.84 -4.42 -0.61
CA ASP A 289 34.55 -4.92 -1.79
C ASP A 289 35.02 -3.76 -2.67
N ALA A 290 36.17 -3.93 -3.26
CA ALA A 290 36.72 -2.93 -4.18
C ALA A 290 35.79 -2.75 -5.38
N PRO A 291 35.51 -1.52 -5.82
CA PRO A 291 34.67 -1.28 -6.97
C PRO A 291 35.25 -1.93 -8.23
N GLN A 292 34.44 -2.63 -8.98
CA GLN A 292 34.81 -3.24 -10.27
C GLN A 292 34.78 -2.23 -11.43
N GLY A 293 34.15 -1.05 -11.18
CA GLY A 293 33.98 0.01 -12.14
C GLY A 293 33.28 1.23 -11.53
N SER A 294 32.99 2.21 -12.38
CA SER A 294 32.26 3.39 -11.96
C SER A 294 31.46 4.02 -13.10
N ASN A 295 30.30 4.59 -12.78
CA ASN A 295 29.51 5.43 -13.68
C ASN A 295 29.64 6.89 -13.27
N SER A 296 30.16 7.75 -14.17
CA SER A 296 30.43 9.16 -13.90
C SER A 296 29.17 10.02 -13.94
N ARG A 297 28.14 9.65 -14.71
CA ARG A 297 26.87 10.37 -14.80
C ARG A 297 26.14 10.31 -13.48
N TRP A 298 25.89 9.10 -12.96
CA TRP A 298 25.17 8.85 -11.72
C TRP A 298 26.05 8.88 -10.48
N LYS A 299 27.39 9.06 -10.64
CA LYS A 299 28.37 9.00 -9.53
C LYS A 299 28.27 7.70 -8.73
N ILE A 300 28.13 6.58 -9.42
CA ILE A 300 28.05 5.25 -8.83
C ILE A 300 29.40 4.55 -8.89
N LYS A 301 29.81 3.94 -7.79
CA LYS A 301 30.89 2.95 -7.71
C LYS A 301 30.25 1.57 -7.78
N ILE A 302 30.62 0.79 -8.80
CA ILE A 302 30.00 -0.51 -9.09
C ILE A 302 30.73 -1.56 -8.24
N ASN A 303 30.12 -1.98 -7.14
CA ASN A 303 30.65 -2.96 -6.19
C ASN A 303 29.74 -4.20 -6.07
N GLU A 304 28.77 -4.36 -6.96
CA GLU A 304 27.89 -5.52 -7.08
C GLU A 304 27.53 -5.70 -8.55
N ASN A 305 27.51 -6.95 -9.00
CA ASN A 305 26.96 -7.29 -10.30
C ASN A 305 25.44 -7.41 -10.18
N VAL A 306 24.69 -6.71 -11.04
CA VAL A 306 23.22 -6.69 -11.04
C VAL A 306 22.77 -7.31 -12.36
N GLU A 307 22.15 -8.48 -12.27
CA GLU A 307 21.61 -9.21 -13.41
C GLU A 307 20.13 -9.43 -13.16
N PRO A 308 19.23 -8.76 -13.93
CA PRO A 308 17.81 -9.07 -13.87
C PRO A 308 17.56 -10.50 -14.34
N ASP A 309 16.58 -11.18 -13.75
CA ASP A 309 16.16 -12.50 -14.23
C ASP A 309 15.64 -12.37 -15.67
N GLU A 310 16.03 -13.27 -16.54
CA GLU A 310 15.50 -13.34 -17.90
C GLU A 310 14.02 -13.71 -17.83
N THR A 311 13.15 -12.86 -18.38
CA THR A 311 11.69 -13.05 -18.45
C THR A 311 11.28 -13.84 -19.69
#